data_f86c42c95a519c9c3a67df97170cd37b
#
_entry.id   f86c42c95a519c9c3a67df97170cd37b
#
_cell.length_a   1.000
_cell.length_b   1.000
_cell.length_c   1.000
_cell.angle_alpha   90.00
_cell.angle_beta   90.00
_cell.angle_gamma   90.00
#
_symmetry.space_group_name_H-M   'P 1'
#
loop_
_entity.id
_entity.type
_entity.pdbx_description
1 polymer ?
#
loop_
_entity_poly.entity_id
_entity_poly.type
_entity_poly.pdbx_seq_one_letter_code
_entity_poly.pdbx_strand_id
1 'polypeptide(L)'
;MSEIAEIIDTLENKIQKLFKKINDLEEKNQALQREIKISVQSNQNQTLAYESLKKEFESLKMTNSLLGSEENKRETKLKINSLIREIDYCIAQLSD
;
A
#
# COMPACT_ATOMS: atom_id res chain seq x y z
N MET A 1 -37.79 -7.80 -57.48
CA MET A 1 -36.83 -6.70 -57.31
C MET A 1 -36.98 -6.00 -55.96
N SER A 2 -38.20 -5.75 -55.49
CA SER A 2 -38.42 -5.13 -54.17
C SER A 2 -37.99 -6.00 -53.00
N GLU A 3 -38.11 -7.35 -53.11
CA GLU A 3 -37.69 -8.26 -52.08
C GLU A 3 -36.18 -8.26 -51.86
N ILE A 4 -35.41 -8.18 -52.95
CA ILE A 4 -33.96 -8.13 -52.92
C ILE A 4 -33.49 -6.81 -52.23
N ALA A 5 -34.14 -5.71 -52.57
CA ALA A 5 -33.85 -4.42 -51.97
C ALA A 5 -34.14 -4.41 -50.45
N GLU A 6 -35.23 -5.04 -50.02
CA GLU A 6 -35.57 -5.20 -48.62
C GLU A 6 -34.58 -6.06 -47.87
N ILE A 7 -34.10 -7.14 -48.48
CA ILE A 7 -33.07 -8.01 -47.88
C ILE A 7 -31.78 -7.24 -47.71
N ILE A 8 -31.37 -6.48 -48.73
CA ILE A 8 -30.16 -5.63 -48.68
C ILE A 8 -30.25 -4.61 -47.60
N ASP A 9 -31.39 -3.90 -47.50
CA ASP A 9 -31.63 -2.89 -46.45
C ASP A 9 -31.60 -3.52 -45.04
N THR A 10 -32.18 -4.69 -44.90
CA THR A 10 -32.14 -5.44 -43.60
C THR A 10 -30.71 -5.84 -43.26
N LEU A 11 -29.93 -6.29 -44.23
CA LEU A 11 -28.53 -6.64 -44.03
C LEU A 11 -27.69 -5.41 -43.65
N GLU A 12 -27.87 -4.30 -44.33
CA GLU A 12 -27.21 -3.05 -43.99
C GLU A 12 -27.49 -2.61 -42.55
N ASN A 13 -28.76 -2.65 -42.16
CA ASN A 13 -29.17 -2.28 -40.80
C ASN A 13 -28.52 -3.23 -39.77
N LYS A 14 -28.47 -4.51 -40.04
CA LYS A 14 -27.82 -5.49 -39.13
C LYS A 14 -26.32 -5.25 -39.04
N ILE A 15 -25.67 -4.96 -40.17
CA ILE A 15 -24.23 -4.66 -40.19
C ILE A 15 -23.94 -3.40 -39.40
N GLN A 16 -24.73 -2.34 -39.55
CA GLN A 16 -24.59 -1.09 -38.79
C GLN A 16 -24.75 -1.33 -37.31
N LYS A 17 -25.72 -2.15 -36.89
CA LYS A 17 -25.93 -2.53 -35.49
C LYS A 17 -24.75 -3.31 -34.95
N LEU A 18 -24.17 -4.19 -35.76
CA LEU A 18 -22.97 -4.96 -35.39
C LEU A 18 -21.75 -4.05 -35.20
N PHE A 19 -21.54 -3.11 -36.11
CA PHE A 19 -20.46 -2.12 -35.98
C PHE A 19 -20.60 -1.27 -34.71
N LYS A 20 -21.82 -0.83 -34.43
CA LYS A 20 -22.10 -0.09 -33.20
C LYS A 20 -21.79 -0.92 -31.97
N LYS A 21 -22.19 -2.19 -31.99
CA LYS A 21 -21.94 -3.12 -30.89
C LYS A 21 -20.45 -3.37 -30.70
N ILE A 22 -19.70 -3.51 -31.78
CA ILE A 22 -18.25 -3.67 -31.76
C ILE A 22 -17.59 -2.44 -31.13
N ASN A 23 -17.98 -1.24 -31.57
CA ASN A 23 -17.45 -0.01 -31.02
C ASN A 23 -17.74 0.13 -29.52
N ASP A 24 -18.95 -0.19 -29.10
CA ASP A 24 -19.34 -0.16 -27.69
C ASP A 24 -18.51 -1.17 -26.86
N LEU A 25 -18.29 -2.36 -27.40
CA LEU A 25 -17.47 -3.38 -26.76
C LEU A 25 -16.00 -2.98 -26.68
N GLU A 26 -15.47 -2.34 -27.72
CA GLU A 26 -14.10 -1.82 -27.71
C GLU A 26 -13.92 -0.73 -26.65
N GLU A 27 -14.87 0.19 -26.54
CA GLU A 27 -14.85 1.22 -25.50
C GLU A 27 -14.89 0.62 -24.10
N LYS A 28 -15.78 -0.35 -23.88
CA LYS A 28 -15.88 -1.05 -22.61
C LYS A 28 -14.60 -1.81 -22.30
N ASN A 29 -14.02 -2.44 -23.31
CA ASN A 29 -12.78 -3.19 -23.15
C ASN A 29 -11.63 -2.28 -22.74
N GLN A 30 -11.50 -1.13 -23.38
CA GLN A 30 -10.50 -0.13 -23.03
C GLN A 30 -10.70 0.43 -21.61
N ALA A 31 -11.96 0.69 -21.25
CA ALA A 31 -12.29 1.15 -19.89
C ALA A 31 -11.94 0.11 -18.84
N LEU A 32 -12.26 -1.15 -19.10
CA LEU A 32 -11.90 -2.27 -18.22
C LEU A 32 -10.39 -2.46 -18.08
N GLN A 33 -9.66 -2.32 -19.18
CA GLN A 33 -8.19 -2.40 -19.15
C GLN A 33 -7.59 -1.29 -18.29
N ARG A 34 -8.14 -0.07 -18.36
CA ARG A 34 -7.70 1.04 -17.50
C ARG A 34 -7.99 0.76 -16.03
N GLU A 35 -9.18 0.26 -15.74
CA GLU A 35 -9.55 -0.09 -14.37
C GLU A 35 -8.65 -1.18 -13.81
N ILE A 36 -8.35 -2.21 -14.58
CA ILE A 36 -7.43 -3.28 -14.19
C ILE A 36 -6.06 -2.70 -13.89
N LYS A 37 -5.55 -1.83 -14.74
CA LYS A 37 -4.23 -1.21 -14.55
C LYS A 37 -4.17 -0.40 -13.26
N ILE A 38 -5.20 0.39 -12.99
CA ILE A 38 -5.30 1.19 -11.76
C ILE A 38 -5.39 0.28 -10.54
N SER A 39 -6.20 -0.77 -10.63
CA SER A 39 -6.39 -1.72 -9.55
C SER A 39 -5.10 -2.48 -9.22
N VAL A 40 -4.37 -2.93 -10.23
CA VAL A 40 -3.07 -3.60 -10.06
C VAL A 40 -2.06 -2.67 -9.39
N GLN A 41 -2.00 -1.42 -9.84
CA GLN A 41 -1.09 -0.45 -9.24
C GLN A 41 -1.45 -0.14 -7.79
N SER A 42 -2.73 0.02 -7.50
CA SER A 42 -3.23 0.20 -6.14
C SER A 42 -2.87 -0.98 -5.24
N ASN A 43 -3.05 -2.21 -5.74
CA ASN A 43 -2.67 -3.42 -5.01
C ASN A 43 -1.18 -3.48 -4.73
N GLN A 44 -0.35 -3.13 -5.69
CA GLN A 44 1.11 -3.08 -5.51
C GLN A 44 1.50 -2.06 -4.43
N ASN A 45 0.89 -0.88 -4.47
CA ASN A 45 1.13 0.16 -3.47
C ASN A 45 0.70 -0.29 -2.07
N GLN A 46 -0.45 -0.96 -1.96
CA GLN A 46 -0.94 -1.50 -0.70
C GLN A 46 -0.02 -2.60 -0.16
N THR A 47 0.48 -3.46 -1.04
CA THR A 47 1.41 -4.53 -0.65
C THR A 47 2.71 -3.95 -0.12
N LEU A 48 3.26 -2.93 -0.79
CA LEU A 48 4.47 -2.25 -0.32
C LEU A 48 4.25 -1.55 1.01
N ALA A 49 3.12 -0.88 1.18
CA ALA A 49 2.75 -0.24 2.44
C ALA A 49 2.59 -1.26 3.56
N TYR A 50 1.97 -2.39 3.28
CA TYR A 50 1.80 -3.48 4.24
C TYR A 50 3.16 -4.06 4.66
N GLU A 51 4.06 -4.32 3.73
CA GLU A 51 5.39 -4.85 4.04
C GLU A 51 6.21 -3.87 4.88
N SER A 52 6.14 -2.58 4.55
CA SER A 52 6.80 -1.54 5.33
C SER A 52 6.25 -1.47 6.74
N LEU A 53 4.94 -1.47 6.88
CA LEU A 53 4.26 -1.45 8.19
C LEU A 53 4.59 -2.69 9.01
N LYS A 54 4.64 -3.84 8.37
CA LYS A 54 5.00 -5.10 9.01
C LYS A 54 6.42 -5.06 9.57
N LYS A 55 7.37 -4.51 8.82
CA LYS A 55 8.74 -4.34 9.27
C LYS A 55 8.84 -3.39 10.46
N GLU A 56 8.11 -2.28 10.41
CA GLU A 56 8.05 -1.35 11.53
C GLU A 56 7.45 -1.99 12.77
N PHE A 57 6.39 -2.75 12.59
CA PHE A 57 5.74 -3.47 13.68
C PHE A 57 6.68 -4.49 14.32
N GLU A 58 7.38 -5.28 13.52
CA GLU A 58 8.34 -6.26 14.02
C GLU A 58 9.50 -5.58 14.76
N SER A 59 9.99 -4.48 14.23
CA SER A 59 11.03 -3.68 14.87
C SER A 59 10.56 -3.11 16.20
N LEU A 60 9.35 -2.56 16.22
CA LEU A 60 8.76 -2.01 17.44
C LEU A 60 8.51 -3.10 18.48
N LYS A 61 8.04 -4.27 18.05
CA LYS A 61 7.83 -5.42 18.92
C LYS A 61 9.14 -5.90 19.53
N MET A 62 10.21 -5.96 18.74
CA MET A 62 11.53 -6.34 19.19
C MET A 62 12.07 -5.33 20.21
N THR A 63 11.98 -4.04 19.90
CA THR A 63 12.38 -2.96 20.81
C THR A 63 11.58 -3.01 22.10
N ASN A 64 10.27 -3.20 22.01
CA ASN A 64 9.40 -3.30 23.17
C ASN A 64 9.69 -4.54 24.01
N SER A 65 10.05 -5.65 23.37
CA SER A 65 10.48 -6.88 24.04
C SER A 65 11.81 -6.67 24.78
N LEU A 66 12.75 -5.95 24.20
CA LEU A 66 14.04 -5.64 24.79
C LEU A 66 13.93 -4.64 25.95
N LEU A 67 13.02 -3.66 25.82
CA LEU A 67 12.82 -2.61 26.80
C LEU A 67 11.62 -2.86 27.72
N GLY A 68 10.78 -3.83 27.37
CA GLY A 68 9.43 -3.94 27.86
C GLY A 68 9.20 -4.82 29.07
N SER A 69 10.17 -5.59 29.53
CA SER A 69 10.02 -6.21 30.84
C SER A 69 10.19 -5.12 31.89
N GLU A 70 9.35 -5.09 32.90
CA GLU A 70 9.43 -4.16 34.03
C GLU A 70 10.80 -4.22 34.69
N GLU A 71 11.38 -5.41 34.73
CA GLU A 71 12.69 -5.65 35.26
C GLU A 71 13.79 -4.97 34.44
N ASN A 72 13.74 -5.08 33.11
CA ASN A 72 14.69 -4.42 32.21
C ASN A 72 14.57 -2.88 32.28
N LYS A 73 13.36 -2.36 32.39
CA LYS A 73 13.12 -0.92 32.57
C LYS A 73 13.73 -0.44 33.87
N ARG A 74 13.58 -1.22 34.91
CA ARG A 74 14.12 -0.92 36.24
C ARG A 74 15.64 -0.94 36.24
N GLU A 75 16.25 -1.97 35.66
CA GLU A 75 17.69 -2.09 35.51
C GLU A 75 18.29 -0.94 34.70
N THR A 76 17.67 -0.61 33.58
CA THR A 76 18.11 0.50 32.73
C THR A 76 18.02 1.83 33.49
N LYS A 77 16.93 2.05 34.21
CA LYS A 77 16.74 3.25 35.05
C LYS A 77 17.80 3.34 36.16
N LEU A 78 18.10 2.25 36.80
CA LEU A 78 19.14 2.18 37.84
C LEU A 78 20.52 2.48 37.26
N LYS A 79 20.85 1.93 36.10
CA LYS A 79 22.11 2.22 35.40
C LYS A 79 22.23 3.69 35.03
N ILE A 80 21.20 4.28 34.49
CA ILE A 80 21.18 5.70 34.11
C ILE A 80 21.37 6.56 35.36
N ASN A 81 20.67 6.27 36.46
CA ASN A 81 20.82 7.02 37.72
C ASN A 81 22.23 6.88 38.30
N SER A 82 22.82 5.69 38.22
CA SER A 82 24.19 5.44 38.64
C SER A 82 25.21 6.26 37.84
N LEU A 83 25.05 6.30 36.51
CA LEU A 83 25.89 7.11 35.65
C LEU A 83 25.78 8.61 35.95
N ILE A 84 24.58 9.09 36.18
CA ILE A 84 24.34 10.50 36.58
C ILE A 84 25.07 10.82 37.86
N ARG A 85 25.03 9.96 38.88
CA ARG A 85 25.75 10.15 40.14
C ARG A 85 27.25 10.16 39.93
N GLU A 86 27.78 9.30 39.12
CA GLU A 86 29.20 9.27 38.78
C GLU A 86 29.65 10.54 38.07
N ILE A 87 28.85 11.04 37.15
CA ILE A 87 29.10 12.31 36.47
C ILE A 87 29.09 13.48 37.46
N ASP A 88 28.09 13.56 38.34
CA ASP A 88 27.98 14.58 39.36
C ASP A 88 29.19 14.56 40.30
N TYR A 89 29.62 13.39 40.71
CA TYR A 89 30.81 13.23 41.54
C TYR A 89 32.08 13.74 40.84
N CYS A 90 32.27 13.39 39.56
CA CYS A 90 33.39 13.88 38.79
C CYS A 90 33.38 15.40 38.62
N ILE A 91 32.22 15.98 38.39
CA ILE A 91 32.04 17.44 38.28
C ILE A 91 32.40 18.12 39.62
N ALA A 92 31.94 17.57 40.73
CA ALA A 92 32.25 18.08 42.04
C ALA A 92 33.74 18.09 42.36
N GLN A 93 34.45 17.03 41.93
CA GLN A 93 35.91 16.94 42.09
C GLN A 93 36.67 17.93 41.20
N LEU A 94 36.16 18.22 39.99
CA LEU A 94 36.79 19.16 39.08
C LEU A 94 36.58 20.61 39.49
N SER A 95 35.56 20.92 40.27
CA SER A 95 35.25 22.28 40.71
C SER A 95 35.98 22.71 42.00
N ASP A 96 36.60 21.75 42.64
CA ASP A 96 37.48 22.03 43.79
C ASP A 96 38.90 22.33 43.31
#